data_33e42c63ca1618f97209bcc9c064f7ae
#
_entry.id   33e42c63ca1618f97209bcc9c064f7ae
#
_cell.length_a   1.000
_cell.length_b   1.000
_cell.length_c   1.000
_cell.angle_alpha   90.00
_cell.angle_beta   90.00
_cell.angle_gamma   90.00
#
_symmetry.space_group_name_H-M   'P 1'
#
loop_
_entity.id
_entity.type
_entity.pdbx_description
1 polymer ?
#
loop_
_entity_poly.entity_id
_entity_poly.type
_entity_poly.pdbx_seq_one_letter_code
_entity_poly.pdbx_strand_id
1 'polypeptide(L)'
;DLGAEWKKLTGKKMVYALWVANKNFASEQPEMLQLVYDRIRHAFTQGLQHKKAAIESVIKDKPFTYAQLDEYLGPTIRWNLTDDYIDGLKTFYELAHKMNLIEHIPEIKLAAVKR
;
A
#
# COMPACT_ATOMS: atom_id res chain seq x y z
N ASP A 1 2.73 0.87 17.85
CA ASP A 1 2.28 0.93 16.44
C ASP A 1 2.80 2.21 15.80
N LEU A 2 3.69 2.07 14.81
CA LEU A 2 4.30 3.20 14.10
C LEU A 2 3.27 4.03 13.33
N GLY A 3 2.24 3.42 12.78
CA GLY A 3 1.18 4.15 12.08
C GLY A 3 0.34 5.02 13.00
N ALA A 4 0.09 4.54 14.22
CA ALA A 4 -0.60 5.33 15.24
C ALA A 4 0.24 6.53 15.69
N GLU A 5 1.55 6.35 15.89
CA GLU A 5 2.45 7.45 16.25
C GLU A 5 2.60 8.45 15.09
N TRP A 6 2.70 7.98 13.85
CA TRP A 6 2.68 8.82 12.67
C TRP A 6 1.42 9.68 12.60
N LYS A 7 0.26 9.06 12.84
CA LYS A 7 -1.03 9.76 12.85
C LYS A 7 -1.10 10.84 13.93
N LYS A 8 -0.57 10.56 15.13
CA LYS A 8 -0.47 11.56 16.22
C LYS A 8 0.44 12.72 15.83
N LEU A 9 1.59 12.43 15.24
CA LEU A 9 2.60 13.41 14.88
C LEU A 9 2.14 14.33 13.73
N THR A 10 1.52 13.78 12.69
CA THR A 10 1.27 14.49 11.43
C THR A 10 -0.21 14.72 11.12
N GLY A 11 -1.10 14.01 11.78
CA GLY A 11 -2.52 13.95 11.42
C GLY A 11 -2.83 13.15 10.15
N LYS A 12 -1.79 12.61 9.47
CA LYS A 12 -1.90 11.99 8.14
C LYS A 12 -1.87 10.47 8.18
N LYS A 13 -2.27 9.83 7.08
CA LYS A 13 -2.20 8.39 6.91
C LYS A 13 -0.77 7.94 6.64
N MET A 14 -0.38 6.78 7.16
CA MET A 14 0.92 6.16 6.90
C MET A 14 0.85 5.28 5.66
N VAL A 15 1.85 5.41 4.78
CA VAL A 15 2.08 4.49 3.66
C VAL A 15 3.28 3.63 4.00
N TYR A 16 3.07 2.34 4.21
CA TYR A 16 4.13 1.40 4.57
C TYR A 16 4.85 0.82 3.35
N ALA A 17 4.11 0.58 2.29
CA ALA A 17 4.63 -0.01 1.05
C ALA A 17 3.80 0.42 -0.16
N LEU A 18 4.43 0.33 -1.33
CA LEU A 18 3.81 0.64 -2.61
C LEU A 18 4.22 -0.40 -3.65
N TRP A 19 3.34 -0.66 -4.59
CA TRP A 19 3.72 -1.27 -5.84
C TRP A 19 4.33 -0.20 -6.74
N VAL A 20 5.53 -0.44 -7.21
CA VAL A 20 6.25 0.49 -8.11
C VAL A 20 6.59 -0.21 -9.42
N ALA A 21 6.43 0.49 -10.52
CA ALA A 21 6.84 0.02 -11.84
C ALA A 21 8.17 0.66 -12.23
N ASN A 22 9.04 -0.13 -12.90
CA ASN A 22 10.23 0.43 -13.52
C ASN A 22 9.82 1.44 -14.61
N LYS A 23 10.51 2.57 -14.70
CA LYS A 23 10.18 3.66 -15.63
C LYS A 23 10.22 3.21 -17.09
N ASN A 24 11.25 2.46 -17.47
CA ASN A 24 11.40 1.98 -18.86
C ASN A 24 10.30 0.98 -19.18
N PHE A 25 10.03 0.02 -18.29
CA PHE A 25 8.91 -0.92 -18.45
C PHE A 25 7.57 -0.19 -18.62
N ALA A 26 7.31 0.83 -17.80
CA ALA A 26 6.06 1.58 -17.87
C ALA A 26 5.90 2.38 -19.17
N SER A 27 7.01 2.88 -19.77
CA SER A 27 6.98 3.62 -21.02
C SER A 27 7.00 2.74 -22.27
N GLU A 28 7.70 1.61 -22.23
CA GLU A 28 7.91 0.73 -23.38
C GLU A 28 6.82 -0.33 -23.51
N GLN A 29 6.18 -0.71 -22.39
CA GLN A 29 5.18 -1.78 -22.36
C GLN A 29 3.90 -1.37 -21.60
N PRO A 30 3.20 -0.32 -22.05
CA PRO A 30 2.03 0.20 -21.32
C PRO A 30 0.87 -0.79 -21.22
N GLU A 31 0.67 -1.64 -22.24
CA GLU A 31 -0.37 -2.68 -22.23
C GLU A 31 -0.05 -3.78 -21.20
N MET A 32 1.20 -4.19 -21.10
CA MET A 32 1.64 -5.15 -20.10
C MET A 32 1.53 -4.56 -18.69
N LEU A 33 1.88 -3.29 -18.51
CA LEU A 33 1.68 -2.58 -17.25
C LEU A 33 0.21 -2.57 -16.83
N GLN A 34 -0.71 -2.30 -17.77
CA GLN A 34 -2.15 -2.34 -17.50
C GLN A 34 -2.58 -3.76 -17.09
N LEU A 35 -2.13 -4.79 -17.82
CA LEU A 35 -2.45 -6.18 -17.51
C LEU A 35 -1.98 -6.57 -16.09
N VAL A 36 -0.75 -6.22 -15.71
CA VAL A 36 -0.21 -6.47 -14.37
C VAL A 36 -1.04 -5.76 -13.31
N TYR A 37 -1.35 -4.49 -13.53
CA TYR A 37 -2.18 -3.70 -12.62
C TYR A 37 -3.57 -4.35 -12.42
N ASP A 38 -4.24 -4.75 -13.50
CA ASP A 38 -5.56 -5.39 -13.43
C ASP A 38 -5.50 -6.73 -12.67
N ARG A 39 -4.44 -7.52 -12.90
CA ARG A 39 -4.22 -8.79 -12.19
C ARG A 39 -4.01 -8.58 -10.69
N ILE A 40 -3.21 -7.60 -10.29
CA ILE A 40 -2.99 -7.26 -8.88
C ILE A 40 -4.30 -6.81 -8.24
N ARG A 41 -5.05 -5.91 -8.88
CA ARG A 41 -6.36 -5.47 -8.37
C ARG A 41 -7.34 -6.62 -8.22
N HIS A 42 -7.41 -7.47 -9.22
CA HIS A 42 -8.27 -8.65 -9.18
C HIS A 42 -7.89 -9.57 -8.01
N ALA A 43 -6.60 -9.83 -7.83
CA ALA A 43 -6.11 -10.66 -6.72
C ALA A 43 -6.50 -10.08 -5.34
N PHE A 44 -6.36 -8.77 -5.13
CA PHE A 44 -6.80 -8.13 -3.90
C PHE A 44 -8.31 -8.21 -3.70
N THR A 45 -9.09 -7.97 -4.74
CA THR A 45 -10.55 -8.06 -4.67
C THR A 45 -10.99 -9.47 -4.31
N GLN A 46 -10.44 -10.49 -4.98
CA GLN A 46 -10.73 -11.89 -4.69
C GLN A 46 -10.26 -12.28 -3.27
N GLY A 47 -9.07 -11.85 -2.88
CA GLY A 47 -8.56 -12.11 -1.53
C GLY A 47 -9.46 -11.57 -0.44
N LEU A 48 -9.99 -10.37 -0.60
CA LEU A 48 -10.93 -9.76 0.37
C LEU A 48 -12.31 -10.45 0.35
N GLN A 49 -12.80 -10.86 -0.81
CA GLN A 49 -14.07 -11.61 -0.93
C GLN A 49 -13.97 -13.00 -0.28
N HIS A 50 -12.80 -13.64 -0.34
CA HIS A 50 -12.53 -14.96 0.23
C HIS A 50 -11.69 -14.91 1.50
N LYS A 51 -11.65 -13.76 2.19
CA LYS A 51 -10.84 -13.51 3.40
C LYS A 51 -11.03 -14.59 4.47
N LYS A 52 -12.27 -15.02 4.72
CA LYS A 52 -12.56 -16.08 5.69
C LYS A 52 -11.79 -17.36 5.38
N ALA A 53 -11.92 -17.87 4.16
CA ALA A 53 -11.21 -19.09 3.74
C ALA A 53 -9.69 -18.94 3.79
N ALA A 54 -9.19 -17.78 3.41
CA ALA A 54 -7.76 -17.47 3.49
C ALA A 54 -7.24 -17.50 4.94
N ILE A 55 -7.96 -16.90 5.88
CA ILE A 55 -7.61 -16.91 7.31
C ILE A 55 -7.68 -18.35 7.85
N GLU A 56 -8.75 -19.08 7.58
CA GLU A 56 -8.94 -20.47 8.04
C GLU A 56 -7.83 -21.41 7.55
N SER A 57 -7.30 -21.16 6.35
CA SER A 57 -6.22 -21.99 5.77
C SER A 57 -4.87 -21.86 6.50
N VAL A 58 -4.61 -20.75 7.18
CA VAL A 58 -3.30 -20.46 7.79
C VAL A 58 -3.33 -20.26 9.30
N ILE A 59 -4.49 -20.07 9.90
CA ILE A 59 -4.63 -19.67 11.31
C ILE A 59 -4.00 -20.67 12.30
N LYS A 60 -4.00 -21.97 11.96
CA LYS A 60 -3.43 -23.03 12.82
C LYS A 60 -1.94 -22.86 13.07
N ASP A 61 -1.24 -22.23 12.12
CA ASP A 61 0.21 -22.02 12.15
C ASP A 61 0.60 -20.60 12.58
N LYS A 62 -0.34 -19.81 13.07
CA LYS A 62 -0.12 -18.40 13.43
C LYS A 62 -0.42 -18.14 14.91
N PRO A 63 0.38 -17.28 15.56
CA PRO A 63 0.17 -16.89 16.96
C PRO A 63 -0.93 -15.81 17.10
N PHE A 64 -1.95 -15.83 16.24
CA PHE A 64 -3.04 -14.85 16.19
C PHE A 64 -4.39 -15.53 16.23
N THR A 65 -5.39 -14.84 16.76
CA THR A 65 -6.78 -15.28 16.69
C THR A 65 -7.40 -14.94 15.32
N TYR A 66 -8.49 -15.61 14.98
CA TYR A 66 -9.28 -15.27 13.79
C TYR A 66 -9.67 -13.79 13.76
N ALA A 67 -10.19 -13.26 14.88
CA ALA A 67 -10.61 -11.87 14.99
C ALA A 67 -9.46 -10.88 14.73
N GLN A 68 -8.25 -11.19 15.22
CA GLN A 68 -7.07 -10.34 14.96
C GLN A 68 -6.69 -10.33 13.48
N LEU A 69 -6.72 -11.49 12.80
CA LEU A 69 -6.42 -11.57 11.37
C LEU A 69 -7.52 -10.91 10.53
N ASP A 70 -8.78 -11.06 10.91
CA ASP A 70 -9.92 -10.45 10.22
C ASP A 70 -9.89 -8.93 10.32
N GLU A 71 -9.56 -8.37 11.48
CA GLU A 71 -9.36 -6.94 11.69
C GLU A 71 -8.15 -6.41 10.90
N TYR A 72 -7.04 -7.15 10.91
CA TYR A 72 -5.82 -6.75 10.21
C TYR A 72 -6.00 -6.70 8.69
N LEU A 73 -6.62 -7.74 8.11
CA LEU A 73 -6.81 -7.89 6.66
C LEU A 73 -8.06 -7.15 6.15
N GLY A 74 -8.18 -5.88 6.38
CA GLY A 74 -9.29 -5.07 5.88
C GLY A 74 -9.40 -3.75 6.61
N PRO A 75 -9.93 -3.70 7.83
CA PRO A 75 -10.01 -2.45 8.59
C PRO A 75 -8.65 -1.77 8.81
N THR A 76 -7.63 -2.56 9.18
CA THR A 76 -6.29 -2.05 9.51
C THR A 76 -5.44 -1.83 8.28
N ILE A 77 -5.25 -2.85 7.43
CA ILE A 77 -4.44 -2.75 6.21
C ILE A 77 -5.34 -2.41 5.02
N ARG A 78 -5.06 -1.28 4.39
CA ARG A 78 -5.74 -0.78 3.19
C ARG A 78 -4.84 -0.92 1.97
N TRP A 79 -5.43 -1.34 0.86
CA TRP A 79 -4.72 -1.61 -0.39
C TRP A 79 -4.90 -0.51 -1.43
N ASN A 80 -5.85 0.39 -1.22
CA ASN A 80 -6.15 1.47 -2.15
C ASN A 80 -5.28 2.69 -1.85
N LEU A 81 -4.52 3.13 -2.83
CA LEU A 81 -3.78 4.39 -2.77
C LEU A 81 -4.73 5.54 -3.15
N THR A 82 -5.21 6.25 -2.15
CA THR A 82 -6.07 7.42 -2.27
C THR A 82 -5.27 8.72 -2.08
N ASP A 83 -5.85 9.87 -2.41
CA ASP A 83 -5.14 11.17 -2.34
C ASP A 83 -4.63 11.49 -0.94
N ASP A 84 -5.35 11.09 0.10
CA ASP A 84 -4.92 11.28 1.49
C ASP A 84 -3.74 10.37 1.90
N TYR A 85 -3.57 9.19 1.27
CA TYR A 85 -2.35 8.41 1.41
C TYR A 85 -1.18 9.04 0.64
N ILE A 86 -1.43 9.59 -0.55
CA ILE A 86 -0.41 10.31 -1.32
C ILE A 86 0.07 11.54 -0.55
N ASP A 87 -0.84 12.27 0.08
CA ASP A 87 -0.51 13.41 0.93
C ASP A 87 0.33 13.00 2.15
N GLY A 88 -0.01 11.87 2.80
CA GLY A 88 0.81 11.29 3.86
C GLY A 88 2.22 10.89 3.39
N LEU A 89 2.33 10.31 2.21
CA LEU A 89 3.62 9.93 1.62
C LEU A 89 4.49 11.16 1.29
N LYS A 90 3.90 12.22 0.74
CA LYS A 90 4.61 13.49 0.51
C LYS A 90 5.16 14.07 1.80
N THR A 91 4.33 14.12 2.83
CA THR A 91 4.73 14.60 4.16
C THR A 91 5.88 13.75 4.73
N PHE A 92 5.85 12.44 4.52
CA PHE A 92 6.95 11.56 4.93
C PHE A 92 8.27 11.94 4.24
N TYR A 93 8.27 12.13 2.93
CA TYR A 93 9.48 12.55 2.20
C TYR A 93 9.96 13.95 2.60
N GLU A 94 9.06 14.90 2.82
CA GLU A 94 9.40 16.24 3.29
C GLU A 94 10.09 16.20 4.65
N LEU A 95 9.56 15.43 5.60
CA LEU A 95 10.17 15.26 6.92
C LEU A 95 11.51 14.52 6.85
N ALA A 96 11.59 13.45 6.04
CA ALA A 96 12.84 12.72 5.85
C ALA A 96 13.94 13.62 5.25
N HIS A 97 13.60 14.46 4.28
CA HIS A 97 14.53 15.44 3.73
C HIS A 97 14.94 16.50 4.76
N LYS A 98 13.99 17.06 5.49
CA LYS A 98 14.26 18.04 6.57
C LYS A 98 15.20 17.47 7.65
N MET A 99 15.12 16.17 7.89
CA MET A 99 15.99 15.45 8.84
C MET A 99 17.31 14.97 8.21
N ASN A 100 17.60 15.32 6.96
CA ASN A 100 18.78 14.88 6.20
C ASN A 100 18.91 13.35 6.06
N LEU A 101 17.79 12.63 6.06
CA LEU A 101 17.75 11.18 5.83
C LEU A 101 17.71 10.83 4.33
N ILE A 102 17.30 11.77 3.50
CA ILE A 102 17.34 11.69 2.03
C ILE A 102 17.87 13.01 1.46
N GLU A 103 18.60 12.93 0.36
CA GLU A 103 19.24 14.10 -0.26
C GLU A 103 18.26 15.02 -0.99
N HIS A 104 17.21 14.44 -1.55
CA HIS A 104 16.17 15.18 -2.27
C HIS A 104 14.81 14.51 -2.10
N ILE A 105 13.74 15.30 -2.24
CA ILE A 105 12.37 14.80 -2.17
C ILE A 105 12.04 14.15 -3.52
N PRO A 106 11.72 12.84 -3.58
CA PRO A 106 11.39 12.17 -4.81
C PRO A 106 10.06 12.66 -5.37
N GLU A 107 9.99 12.83 -6.69
CA GLU A 107 8.74 13.10 -7.38
C GLU A 107 7.85 11.85 -7.41
N ILE A 108 6.63 11.96 -6.90
CA ILE A 108 5.65 10.87 -6.94
C ILE A 108 4.93 10.91 -8.29
N LYS A 109 5.27 9.97 -9.18
CA LYS A 109 4.62 9.79 -10.48
C LYS A 109 3.71 8.57 -10.43
N LEU A 110 2.41 8.79 -10.63
CA LEU A 110 1.47 7.69 -10.74
C LEU A 110 1.58 7.05 -12.14
N ALA A 111 1.55 5.72 -12.17
CA ALA A 111 1.55 4.99 -13.44
C ALA A 111 0.29 5.32 -14.27
N ALA A 112 0.48 5.45 -15.59
CA ALA A 112 -0.60 5.72 -16.55
C ALA A 112 -1.42 4.45 -16.82
N VAL A 113 -2.22 4.02 -15.83
CA VAL A 113 -3.12 2.88 -15.92
C VAL A 113 -4.57 3.34 -15.74
N LYS A 114 -5.50 2.64 -16.41
CA LYS A 114 -6.94 2.82 -16.20
C LYS A 114 -7.31 2.20 -14.84
N ARG A 115 -7.84 3.03 -13.95
CA ARG A 115 -8.21 2.64 -12.57
C ARG A 115 -9.67 2.24 -12.47
#